data_c67d5b789d087b4514804cc3267713bf
#
_entry.id   c67d5b789d087b4514804cc3267713bf
#
_cell.length_a   1.000
_cell.length_b   1.000
_cell.length_c   1.000
_cell.angle_alpha   90.00
_cell.angle_beta   90.00
_cell.angle_gamma   90.00
#
_symmetry.space_group_name_H-M   'P 1'
#
loop_
_entity.id
_entity.type
_entity.pdbx_description
1 polymer ?
#
loop_
_entity_poly.entity_id
_entity_poly.type
_entity_poly.pdbx_seq_one_letter_code
_entity_poly.pdbx_strand_id
1 'polypeptide(L)'
;HGTAVPIGRACPAAEVHVLDRFGRPPPTGSWGELFVTRPGMTRGYLNLPELSEQRFVTVPELSDQRMYRTGDRVRLEAGALVYGGRMDDQLKVNGVRLEPGEIEAALAAHPSITNAVVRNWTPASRSHRLRRCTRCGLGSDVPGATIDEQGVCSVCSTFEGVAPTAAEWFRTPADLDVERDRLRARSRGDYDCLHLLSGGKDSTYALYQLVDRGWRVHALTLDNGFIAEGAKENVRRSIADLGITHEFVTTEAMNEIFRDSLDRYANVCNGCYKTIYTLAVARAHELGIPAIVTGLSRGQFFETRLVPHQFEEERFDPAAIDRTVLQARRTYHHTRDAVTDLLPQQAIFERDDLDVLSEIEFVDFYRYVDVPLTD
;
A
#
# COMPACT_ATOMS: atom_id res chain seq x y z
N HIS A 1 -21.28 -10.07 -17.23
CA HIS A 1 -20.27 -10.58 -18.17
C HIS A 1 -20.48 -9.85 -19.50
N GLY A 2 -19.77 -8.73 -19.74
CA GLY A 2 -19.69 -8.12 -21.07
C GLY A 2 -18.98 -9.09 -22.00
N THR A 3 -19.64 -9.54 -23.04
CA THR A 3 -19.03 -10.33 -24.11
C THR A 3 -17.95 -9.47 -24.76
N ALA A 4 -16.69 -9.85 -24.60
CA ALA A 4 -15.58 -9.20 -25.28
C ALA A 4 -15.78 -9.32 -26.80
N VAL A 5 -15.64 -8.21 -27.53
CA VAL A 5 -15.95 -8.16 -28.98
C VAL A 5 -14.73 -8.61 -29.77
N PRO A 6 -14.83 -9.64 -30.62
CA PRO A 6 -13.76 -9.98 -31.56
C PRO A 6 -13.58 -8.85 -32.58
N ILE A 7 -12.35 -8.37 -32.74
CA ILE A 7 -12.00 -7.38 -33.79
C ILE A 7 -11.46 -8.04 -35.07
N GLY A 8 -11.48 -9.38 -35.10
CA GLY A 8 -11.17 -10.16 -36.28
C GLY A 8 -9.73 -10.67 -36.33
N ARG A 9 -9.23 -10.87 -37.55
CA ARG A 9 -7.89 -11.38 -37.85
C ARG A 9 -7.07 -10.31 -38.55
N ALA A 10 -5.75 -10.49 -38.57
CA ALA A 10 -4.87 -9.61 -39.33
C ALA A 10 -5.30 -9.54 -40.81
N CYS A 11 -5.26 -8.34 -41.37
CA CYS A 11 -5.44 -8.12 -42.80
C CYS A 11 -4.28 -8.77 -43.61
N PRO A 12 -4.50 -9.14 -44.89
CA PRO A 12 -3.40 -9.57 -45.76
C PRO A 12 -2.23 -8.60 -45.71
N ALA A 13 -1.02 -9.13 -45.64
CA ALA A 13 0.24 -8.39 -45.52
C ALA A 13 0.43 -7.60 -44.17
N ALA A 14 -0.46 -7.69 -43.21
CA ALA A 14 -0.22 -7.19 -41.86
C ALA A 14 0.14 -8.36 -40.94
N GLU A 15 1.15 -8.16 -40.12
CA GLU A 15 1.47 -9.06 -39.00
C GLU A 15 1.04 -8.42 -37.72
N VAL A 16 0.48 -9.22 -36.81
CA VAL A 16 0.04 -8.78 -35.49
C VAL A 16 0.69 -9.63 -34.42
N HIS A 17 1.15 -8.96 -33.38
CA HIS A 17 1.72 -9.61 -32.20
C HIS A 17 0.99 -9.13 -30.96
N VAL A 18 0.73 -10.05 -30.06
CA VAL A 18 0.21 -9.73 -28.73
C VAL A 18 1.36 -9.93 -27.76
N LEU A 19 1.76 -8.87 -27.04
CA LEU A 19 2.91 -8.90 -26.14
C LEU A 19 2.52 -8.49 -24.74
N ASP A 20 3.19 -9.08 -23.76
CA ASP A 20 3.09 -8.68 -22.36
C ASP A 20 3.89 -7.39 -22.07
N ARG A 21 3.88 -6.93 -20.84
CA ARG A 21 4.63 -5.74 -20.41
C ARG A 21 6.16 -5.87 -20.55
N PHE A 22 6.67 -7.08 -20.78
CA PHE A 22 8.10 -7.35 -20.98
C PHE A 22 8.48 -7.52 -22.46
N GLY A 23 7.54 -7.30 -23.39
CA GLY A 23 7.74 -7.46 -24.81
C GLY A 23 7.74 -8.92 -25.30
N ARG A 24 7.19 -9.86 -24.50
CA ARG A 24 7.14 -11.29 -24.82
C ARG A 24 5.72 -11.73 -25.15
N PRO A 25 5.53 -12.72 -26.05
CA PRO A 25 4.22 -13.32 -26.25
C PRO A 25 3.68 -13.92 -24.94
N PRO A 26 2.49 -13.48 -24.46
CA PRO A 26 1.88 -14.05 -23.27
C PRO A 26 1.36 -15.47 -23.55
N PRO A 27 1.07 -16.28 -22.52
CA PRO A 27 0.39 -17.55 -22.68
C PRO A 27 -0.89 -17.41 -23.51
N THR A 28 -1.24 -18.44 -24.29
CA THR A 28 -2.43 -18.44 -25.14
C THR A 28 -3.69 -18.09 -24.37
N GLY A 29 -4.49 -17.15 -24.89
CA GLY A 29 -5.72 -16.66 -24.25
C GLY A 29 -5.49 -15.57 -23.18
N SER A 30 -4.25 -15.25 -22.84
CA SER A 30 -3.93 -14.16 -21.92
C SER A 30 -3.97 -12.79 -22.62
N TRP A 31 -4.21 -11.75 -21.83
CA TRP A 31 -4.24 -10.38 -22.31
C TRP A 31 -2.83 -9.83 -22.50
N GLY A 32 -2.64 -9.08 -23.59
CA GLY A 32 -1.41 -8.33 -23.90
C GLY A 32 -1.73 -7.08 -24.68
N GLU A 33 -0.69 -6.33 -25.04
CA GLU A 33 -0.78 -5.17 -25.93
C GLU A 33 -0.65 -5.61 -27.39
N LEU A 34 -1.45 -5.00 -28.27
CA LEU A 34 -1.41 -5.24 -29.72
C LEU A 34 -0.29 -4.44 -30.36
N PHE A 35 0.60 -5.14 -31.06
CA PHE A 35 1.61 -4.58 -31.95
C PHE A 35 1.29 -4.98 -33.40
N VAL A 36 1.47 -4.05 -34.32
CA VAL A 36 1.15 -4.26 -35.73
C VAL A 36 2.34 -3.85 -36.60
N THR A 37 2.68 -4.69 -37.56
CA THR A 37 3.59 -4.29 -38.64
C THR A 37 2.99 -4.60 -40.00
N ARG A 38 3.33 -3.82 -41.01
CA ARG A 38 2.91 -4.02 -42.42
C ARG A 38 3.83 -3.23 -43.36
N PRO A 39 3.94 -3.62 -44.62
CA PRO A 39 4.59 -2.81 -45.66
C PRO A 39 3.95 -1.42 -45.74
N GLY A 40 4.76 -0.39 -45.86
CA GLY A 40 4.27 0.99 -46.00
C GLY A 40 3.84 1.66 -44.71
N MET A 41 4.29 1.17 -43.55
CA MET A 41 4.11 1.90 -42.31
C MET A 41 4.77 3.29 -42.36
N THR A 42 4.13 4.27 -41.69
CA THR A 42 4.69 5.61 -41.54
C THR A 42 6.04 5.58 -40.80
N ARG A 43 6.87 6.57 -41.09
CA ARG A 43 8.18 6.73 -40.44
C ARG A 43 8.09 7.19 -38.99
N GLY A 44 6.97 7.78 -38.62
CA GLY A 44 6.73 8.31 -37.27
C GLY A 44 5.76 9.48 -37.27
N TYR A 45 5.69 10.17 -36.16
CA TYR A 45 4.91 11.39 -35.99
C TYR A 45 5.74 12.61 -36.38
N LEU A 46 5.14 13.51 -37.16
CA LEU A 46 5.82 14.70 -37.63
C LEU A 46 6.20 15.61 -36.44
N ASN A 47 7.47 16.02 -36.40
CA ASN A 47 8.02 16.87 -35.33
C ASN A 47 7.90 16.33 -33.91
N LEU A 48 7.65 15.02 -33.72
CA LEU A 48 7.56 14.35 -32.44
C LEU A 48 8.46 13.09 -32.40
N PRO A 49 9.78 13.26 -32.40
CA PRO A 49 10.71 12.12 -32.46
C PRO A 49 10.58 11.20 -31.25
N GLU A 50 10.48 11.73 -30.05
CA GLU A 50 10.35 10.95 -28.82
C GLU A 50 9.09 10.08 -28.82
N LEU A 51 7.94 10.64 -29.21
CA LEU A 51 6.70 9.88 -29.37
C LEU A 51 6.83 8.82 -30.46
N SER A 52 7.56 9.13 -31.54
CA SER A 52 7.80 8.18 -32.62
C SER A 52 8.64 6.99 -32.14
N GLU A 53 9.65 7.20 -31.33
CA GLU A 53 10.47 6.13 -30.73
C GLU A 53 9.68 5.27 -29.76
N GLN A 54 8.80 5.87 -28.97
CA GLN A 54 7.93 5.15 -28.04
C GLN A 54 6.85 4.30 -28.72
N ARG A 55 6.35 4.75 -29.87
CA ARG A 55 5.23 4.10 -30.58
C ARG A 55 5.65 3.19 -31.71
N PHE A 56 6.82 3.40 -32.30
CA PHE A 56 7.35 2.57 -33.38
C PHE A 56 8.62 1.87 -32.89
N VAL A 57 8.46 0.68 -32.39
CA VAL A 57 9.51 -0.11 -31.74
C VAL A 57 9.93 -1.31 -32.59
N THR A 58 11.14 -1.79 -32.37
CA THR A 58 11.60 -3.09 -32.89
C THR A 58 11.75 -4.05 -31.72
N VAL A 59 11.25 -5.25 -31.84
CA VAL A 59 11.41 -6.34 -30.88
C VAL A 59 12.20 -7.45 -31.55
N PRO A 60 13.54 -7.43 -31.44
CA PRO A 60 14.43 -8.29 -32.24
C PRO A 60 14.14 -9.79 -32.08
N GLU A 61 13.65 -10.22 -30.94
CA GLU A 61 13.29 -11.61 -30.64
C GLU A 61 12.08 -12.11 -31.46
N LEU A 62 11.30 -11.19 -32.06
CA LEU A 62 10.09 -11.51 -32.80
C LEU A 62 10.21 -11.16 -34.29
N SER A 63 10.78 -10.02 -34.60
CA SER A 63 10.95 -9.54 -35.96
C SER A 63 11.96 -8.39 -36.03
N ASP A 64 12.77 -8.37 -37.06
CA ASP A 64 13.65 -7.23 -37.40
C ASP A 64 12.87 -6.02 -37.93
N GLN A 65 11.57 -6.21 -38.19
CA GLN A 65 10.73 -5.13 -38.71
C GLN A 65 10.25 -4.23 -37.58
N ARG A 66 10.09 -2.96 -37.92
CA ARG A 66 9.53 -1.97 -37.03
C ARG A 66 8.04 -2.19 -36.88
N MET A 67 7.55 -2.20 -35.61
CA MET A 67 6.15 -2.42 -35.25
C MET A 67 5.54 -1.17 -34.66
N TYR A 68 4.27 -0.94 -34.93
CA TYR A 68 3.48 0.10 -34.27
C TYR A 68 2.84 -0.45 -32.99
N ARG A 69 3.15 0.15 -31.90
CA ARG A 69 2.59 -0.11 -30.58
C ARG A 69 1.23 0.60 -30.47
N THR A 70 0.14 -0.17 -30.54
CA THR A 70 -1.21 0.42 -30.68
C THR A 70 -1.75 1.01 -29.38
N GLY A 71 -1.34 0.49 -28.22
CA GLY A 71 -1.94 0.76 -26.93
C GLY A 71 -3.26 0.02 -26.70
N ASP A 72 -3.69 -0.84 -27.62
CA ASP A 72 -4.90 -1.65 -27.45
C ASP A 72 -4.59 -2.92 -26.66
N ARG A 73 -5.40 -3.22 -25.66
CA ARG A 73 -5.36 -4.45 -24.91
C ARG A 73 -6.17 -5.53 -25.64
N VAL A 74 -5.49 -6.58 -26.04
CA VAL A 74 -6.12 -7.67 -26.78
C VAL A 74 -5.69 -9.03 -26.25
N ARG A 75 -6.42 -10.07 -26.61
CA ARG A 75 -6.00 -11.46 -26.49
C ARG A 75 -6.34 -12.23 -27.76
N LEU A 76 -5.61 -13.31 -28.01
CA LEU A 76 -5.85 -14.18 -29.15
C LEU A 76 -6.73 -15.37 -28.72
N GLU A 77 -7.90 -15.50 -29.33
CA GLU A 77 -8.83 -16.60 -29.11
C GLU A 77 -9.16 -17.25 -30.46
N ALA A 78 -8.90 -18.55 -30.59
CA ALA A 78 -9.18 -19.31 -31.84
C ALA A 78 -8.69 -18.62 -33.13
N GLY A 79 -7.55 -17.93 -33.06
CA GLY A 79 -6.96 -17.20 -34.16
C GLY A 79 -7.60 -15.85 -34.48
N ALA A 80 -8.54 -15.37 -33.66
CA ALA A 80 -9.10 -14.03 -33.75
C ALA A 80 -8.65 -13.16 -32.57
N LEU A 81 -8.45 -11.87 -32.83
CA LEU A 81 -8.17 -10.90 -31.80
C LEU A 81 -9.46 -10.47 -31.09
N VAL A 82 -9.44 -10.56 -29.79
CA VAL A 82 -10.53 -10.09 -28.91
C VAL A 82 -10.07 -8.82 -28.23
N TYR A 83 -10.84 -7.74 -28.38
CA TYR A 83 -10.50 -6.42 -27.81
C TYR A 83 -10.95 -6.32 -26.34
N GLY A 84 -10.06 -5.83 -25.49
CA GLY A 84 -10.28 -5.68 -24.03
C GLY A 84 -10.10 -4.25 -23.52
N GLY A 85 -10.12 -3.26 -24.40
CA GLY A 85 -9.92 -1.85 -24.03
C GLY A 85 -8.56 -1.29 -24.40
N ARG A 86 -8.20 -0.16 -23.82
CA ARG A 86 -6.89 0.50 -23.99
C ARG A 86 -5.97 0.20 -22.82
N MET A 87 -4.67 0.18 -23.07
CA MET A 87 -3.62 0.10 -22.05
C MET A 87 -3.06 1.48 -21.68
N ASP A 88 -3.31 2.46 -22.53
CA ASP A 88 -2.97 3.87 -22.30
C ASP A 88 -4.22 4.68 -21.89
N ASP A 89 -3.99 5.91 -21.43
CA ASP A 89 -5.05 6.82 -20.93
C ASP A 89 -5.88 7.46 -22.06
N GLN A 90 -5.64 7.10 -23.32
CA GLN A 90 -6.31 7.67 -24.46
C GLN A 90 -7.82 7.38 -24.44
N LEU A 91 -8.62 8.42 -24.62
CA LEU A 91 -10.07 8.36 -24.57
C LEU A 91 -10.69 8.46 -25.97
N LYS A 92 -11.80 7.77 -26.18
CA LYS A 92 -12.71 7.99 -27.31
C LYS A 92 -14.07 8.45 -26.76
N VAL A 93 -14.41 9.71 -27.03
CA VAL A 93 -15.72 10.28 -26.66
C VAL A 93 -16.46 10.67 -27.94
N ASN A 94 -17.61 10.03 -28.18
CA ASN A 94 -18.45 10.24 -29.38
C ASN A 94 -17.67 10.13 -30.71
N GLY A 95 -16.72 9.19 -30.77
CA GLY A 95 -15.87 8.97 -31.95
C GLY A 95 -14.67 9.91 -32.06
N VAL A 96 -14.56 10.90 -31.20
CA VAL A 96 -13.40 11.81 -31.15
C VAL A 96 -12.33 11.20 -30.26
N ARG A 97 -11.10 11.15 -30.76
CA ARG A 97 -9.92 10.71 -30.04
C ARG A 97 -9.39 11.85 -29.18
N LEU A 98 -9.31 11.67 -27.88
CA LEU A 98 -8.86 12.65 -26.92
C LEU A 98 -7.65 12.12 -26.16
N GLU A 99 -6.65 12.98 -25.99
CA GLU A 99 -5.49 12.74 -25.15
C GLU A 99 -5.71 13.46 -23.80
N PRO A 100 -5.95 12.74 -22.69
CA PRO A 100 -6.15 13.36 -21.38
C PRO A 100 -5.06 14.35 -21.00
N GLY A 101 -3.81 14.02 -21.29
CA GLY A 101 -2.66 14.88 -21.00
C GLY A 101 -2.68 16.25 -21.70
N GLU A 102 -3.29 16.36 -22.89
CA GLU A 102 -3.45 17.66 -23.57
C GLU A 102 -4.49 18.54 -22.82
N ILE A 103 -5.56 17.93 -22.34
CA ILE A 103 -6.58 18.63 -21.58
C ILE A 103 -6.03 19.03 -20.20
N GLU A 104 -5.29 18.12 -19.54
CA GLU A 104 -4.63 18.38 -18.27
C GLU A 104 -3.61 19.52 -18.38
N ALA A 105 -2.80 19.52 -19.44
CA ALA A 105 -1.82 20.58 -19.70
C ALA A 105 -2.53 21.94 -19.98
N ALA A 106 -3.61 21.94 -20.74
CA ALA A 106 -4.39 23.15 -21.03
C ALA A 106 -5.04 23.71 -19.75
N LEU A 107 -5.55 22.85 -18.87
CA LEU A 107 -6.11 23.26 -17.59
C LEU A 107 -5.01 23.76 -16.62
N ALA A 108 -3.87 23.08 -16.54
CA ALA A 108 -2.75 23.46 -15.69
C ALA A 108 -2.08 24.79 -16.12
N ALA A 109 -2.27 25.21 -17.37
CA ALA A 109 -1.83 26.54 -17.83
C ALA A 109 -2.62 27.69 -17.20
N HIS A 110 -3.77 27.43 -16.57
CA HIS A 110 -4.56 28.47 -15.91
C HIS A 110 -3.97 28.78 -14.50
N PRO A 111 -3.71 30.07 -14.16
CA PRO A 111 -3.02 30.44 -12.92
C PRO A 111 -3.68 29.95 -11.61
N SER A 112 -4.98 29.69 -11.64
CA SER A 112 -5.74 29.24 -10.47
C SER A 112 -5.84 27.71 -10.37
N ILE A 113 -5.22 26.94 -11.28
CA ILE A 113 -5.27 25.47 -11.29
C ILE A 113 -3.89 24.93 -10.98
N THR A 114 -3.74 24.34 -9.81
CA THR A 114 -2.46 23.76 -9.37
C THR A 114 -2.26 22.34 -9.93
N ASN A 115 -3.35 21.60 -10.15
CA ASN A 115 -3.31 20.24 -10.68
C ASN A 115 -4.62 19.90 -11.39
N ALA A 116 -4.54 19.15 -12.48
CA ALA A 116 -5.71 18.68 -13.25
C ALA A 116 -5.56 17.19 -13.55
N VAL A 117 -6.63 16.44 -13.44
CA VAL A 117 -6.68 15.01 -13.82
C VAL A 117 -7.93 14.79 -14.66
N VAL A 118 -7.74 14.30 -15.87
CA VAL A 118 -8.82 13.97 -16.81
C VAL A 118 -9.04 12.46 -16.85
N ARG A 119 -10.24 12.03 -16.54
CA ARG A 119 -10.62 10.61 -16.59
C ARG A 119 -11.88 10.42 -17.42
N ASN A 120 -11.95 9.27 -18.09
CA ASN A 120 -13.20 8.85 -18.70
C ASN A 120 -14.20 8.55 -17.60
N TRP A 121 -15.27 9.34 -17.56
CA TRP A 121 -16.41 9.06 -16.72
C TRP A 121 -17.57 8.58 -17.61
N THR A 122 -17.75 7.28 -17.70
CA THR A 122 -19.01 6.71 -18.20
C THR A 122 -19.99 6.71 -17.03
N PRO A 123 -21.15 7.39 -17.15
CA PRO A 123 -22.23 7.15 -16.20
C PRO A 123 -22.47 5.66 -16.20
N ALA A 124 -22.25 4.99 -15.08
CA ALA A 124 -22.63 3.59 -14.92
C ALA A 124 -24.04 3.49 -15.45
N SER A 125 -24.27 2.56 -16.39
CA SER A 125 -25.58 2.37 -17.01
C SER A 125 -26.64 2.47 -15.91
N ARG A 126 -27.67 3.30 -16.10
CA ARG A 126 -28.69 3.68 -15.11
C ARG A 126 -29.41 2.51 -14.41
N SER A 127 -29.04 1.27 -14.70
CA SER A 127 -29.61 0.05 -14.13
C SER A 127 -29.03 -0.38 -12.78
N HIS A 128 -27.87 0.15 -12.35
CA HIS A 128 -27.36 -0.11 -11.00
C HIS A 128 -27.09 1.23 -10.31
N ARG A 129 -28.10 1.77 -9.61
CA ARG A 129 -27.85 2.82 -8.61
C ARG A 129 -26.78 2.28 -7.67
N LEU A 130 -25.63 2.97 -7.64
CA LEU A 130 -24.57 2.67 -6.70
C LEU A 130 -25.18 2.68 -5.31
N ARG A 131 -25.40 1.50 -4.74
CA ARG A 131 -25.86 1.39 -3.35
C ARG A 131 -24.64 1.64 -2.47
N ARG A 132 -24.83 2.41 -1.43
CA ARG A 132 -23.81 2.64 -0.42
C ARG A 132 -24.24 2.00 0.88
N CYS A 133 -23.28 1.39 1.57
CA CYS A 133 -23.53 0.89 2.91
C CYS A 133 -23.97 2.04 3.82
N THR A 134 -25.08 1.84 4.54
CA THR A 134 -25.65 2.84 5.46
C THR A 134 -24.77 3.07 6.68
N ARG A 135 -23.82 2.16 6.96
CA ARG A 135 -22.92 2.23 8.12
C ARG A 135 -21.54 2.80 7.79
N CYS A 136 -20.87 2.28 6.75
CA CYS A 136 -19.49 2.68 6.46
C CYS A 136 -19.34 3.44 5.13
N GLY A 137 -20.42 3.62 4.36
CA GLY A 137 -20.37 4.32 3.07
C GLY A 137 -19.78 3.50 1.92
N LEU A 138 -19.34 2.26 2.15
CA LEU A 138 -18.76 1.39 1.10
C LEU A 138 -19.74 1.25 -0.07
N GLY A 139 -19.24 1.42 -1.30
CA GLY A 139 -20.06 1.30 -2.50
C GLY A 139 -20.23 -0.15 -2.97
N SER A 140 -21.35 -0.44 -3.62
CA SER A 140 -21.61 -1.76 -4.24
C SER A 140 -20.72 -2.03 -5.46
N ASP A 141 -19.89 -1.10 -5.87
CA ASP A 141 -18.87 -1.20 -6.91
C ASP A 141 -17.53 -1.76 -6.41
N VAL A 142 -17.36 -1.90 -5.10
CA VAL A 142 -16.15 -2.47 -4.52
C VAL A 142 -16.15 -3.99 -4.73
N PRO A 143 -15.12 -4.55 -5.40
CA PRO A 143 -15.04 -5.99 -5.66
C PRO A 143 -15.12 -6.81 -4.36
N GLY A 144 -15.99 -7.82 -4.35
CA GLY A 144 -16.19 -8.70 -3.19
C GLY A 144 -17.12 -8.16 -2.11
N ALA A 145 -17.56 -6.89 -2.18
CA ALA A 145 -18.55 -6.34 -1.27
C ALA A 145 -19.97 -6.51 -1.84
N THR A 146 -20.88 -7.05 -1.02
CA THR A 146 -22.31 -7.09 -1.30
C THR A 146 -23.05 -6.20 -0.31
N ILE A 147 -24.17 -5.61 -0.72
CA ILE A 147 -25.04 -4.81 0.15
C ILE A 147 -26.39 -5.52 0.26
N ASP A 148 -26.78 -5.84 1.47
CA ASP A 148 -28.03 -6.53 1.79
C ASP A 148 -29.28 -5.64 1.60
N GLU A 149 -30.47 -6.18 1.91
CA GLU A 149 -31.73 -5.46 1.80
C GLU A 149 -31.86 -4.32 2.80
N GLN A 150 -31.16 -4.38 3.94
CA GLN A 150 -31.11 -3.37 4.98
C GLN A 150 -30.12 -2.23 4.63
N GLY A 151 -29.38 -2.37 3.52
CA GLY A 151 -28.39 -1.40 3.09
C GLY A 151 -27.04 -1.56 3.77
N VAL A 152 -26.77 -2.68 4.44
CA VAL A 152 -25.51 -2.96 5.13
C VAL A 152 -24.60 -3.80 4.22
N CYS A 153 -23.32 -3.48 4.14
CA CYS A 153 -22.37 -4.27 3.33
C CYS A 153 -21.91 -5.52 4.07
N SER A 154 -21.49 -6.53 3.28
CA SER A 154 -20.95 -7.79 3.81
C SER A 154 -19.78 -7.57 4.77
N VAL A 155 -18.95 -6.55 4.55
CA VAL A 155 -17.84 -6.21 5.45
C VAL A 155 -18.35 -5.78 6.84
N CYS A 156 -19.36 -4.90 6.88
CA CYS A 156 -19.96 -4.49 8.13
C CYS A 156 -20.67 -5.64 8.85
N SER A 157 -21.39 -6.49 8.10
CA SER A 157 -22.07 -7.65 8.70
C SER A 157 -21.09 -8.65 9.30
N THR A 158 -19.99 -8.93 8.58
CA THR A 158 -18.92 -9.78 9.11
C THR A 158 -18.28 -9.17 10.34
N PHE A 159 -17.98 -7.86 10.30
CA PHE A 159 -17.40 -7.17 11.45
C PHE A 159 -18.30 -7.22 12.68
N GLU A 160 -19.61 -7.08 12.51
CA GLU A 160 -20.57 -7.19 13.62
C GLU A 160 -20.54 -8.56 14.30
N GLY A 161 -20.38 -9.61 13.52
CA GLY A 161 -20.25 -10.97 14.06
C GLY A 161 -18.99 -11.15 14.93
N VAL A 162 -17.89 -10.49 14.56
CA VAL A 162 -16.59 -10.62 15.27
C VAL A 162 -16.34 -9.52 16.29
N ALA A 163 -17.01 -8.36 16.20
CA ALA A 163 -16.76 -7.20 17.04
C ALA A 163 -16.89 -7.49 18.57
N PRO A 164 -17.90 -8.23 19.06
CA PRO A 164 -18.00 -8.56 20.47
C PRO A 164 -16.79 -9.34 20.98
N THR A 165 -16.36 -10.35 20.22
CA THR A 165 -15.19 -11.17 20.53
C THR A 165 -13.90 -10.36 20.44
N ALA A 166 -13.74 -9.55 19.39
CA ALA A 166 -12.61 -8.67 19.24
C ALA A 166 -12.54 -7.61 20.36
N ALA A 167 -13.67 -7.17 20.89
CA ALA A 167 -13.72 -6.22 22.01
C ALA A 167 -13.02 -6.75 23.26
N GLU A 168 -12.96 -8.06 23.47
CA GLU A 168 -12.24 -8.67 24.60
C GLU A 168 -10.72 -8.48 24.50
N TRP A 169 -10.18 -8.29 23.31
CA TRP A 169 -8.75 -8.02 23.12
C TRP A 169 -8.38 -6.56 23.32
N PHE A 170 -9.34 -5.64 23.12
CA PHE A 170 -9.12 -4.23 23.37
C PHE A 170 -9.06 -3.91 24.87
N ARG A 171 -8.36 -2.85 25.19
CA ARG A 171 -8.11 -2.36 26.54
C ARG A 171 -8.68 -0.95 26.68
N THR A 172 -8.60 -0.39 27.86
CA THR A 172 -9.05 0.96 28.18
C THR A 172 -7.89 1.96 28.21
N PRO A 173 -8.15 3.26 28.11
CA PRO A 173 -7.13 4.28 28.35
C PRO A 173 -6.50 4.22 29.75
N ALA A 174 -7.22 3.73 30.76
CA ALA A 174 -6.66 3.51 32.09
C ALA A 174 -5.63 2.36 32.11
N ASP A 175 -5.87 1.31 31.31
CA ASP A 175 -4.89 0.23 31.15
C ASP A 175 -3.62 0.73 30.46
N LEU A 176 -3.71 1.71 29.57
CA LEU A 176 -2.54 2.35 28.95
C LEU A 176 -1.69 3.12 29.98
N ASP A 177 -2.35 3.75 30.97
CA ASP A 177 -1.65 4.45 32.05
C ASP A 177 -0.95 3.45 33.00
N VAL A 178 -1.57 2.31 33.29
CA VAL A 178 -0.93 1.20 34.03
C VAL A 178 0.27 0.66 33.24
N GLU A 179 0.14 0.51 31.95
CA GLU A 179 1.20 0.03 31.09
C GLU A 179 2.38 1.00 31.05
N ARG A 180 2.12 2.31 31.00
CA ARG A 180 3.15 3.35 31.14
C ARG A 180 3.95 3.16 32.43
N ASP A 181 3.30 3.00 33.56
CA ASP A 181 3.98 2.90 34.86
C ASP A 181 4.81 1.63 34.96
N ARG A 182 4.31 0.51 34.41
CA ARG A 182 5.03 -0.75 34.31
C ARG A 182 6.29 -0.62 33.45
N LEU A 183 6.17 0.00 32.29
CA LEU A 183 7.30 0.20 31.35
C LEU A 183 8.30 1.20 31.90
N ARG A 184 7.84 2.27 32.55
CA ARG A 184 8.70 3.25 33.20
C ARG A 184 9.59 2.62 34.25
N ALA A 185 9.10 1.67 35.01
CA ALA A 185 9.87 0.92 35.99
C ALA A 185 10.96 0.01 35.35
N ARG A 186 10.80 -0.37 34.10
CA ARG A 186 11.76 -1.17 33.31
C ARG A 186 12.73 -0.34 32.49
N SER A 187 12.44 0.93 32.29
CA SER A 187 13.29 1.83 31.51
C SER A 187 14.65 1.99 32.17
N ARG A 188 15.72 1.82 31.38
CA ARG A 188 17.12 2.06 31.79
C ARG A 188 17.61 3.44 31.36
N GLY A 189 16.76 4.24 30.69
CA GLY A 189 17.10 5.55 30.13
C GLY A 189 16.04 6.60 30.49
N ASP A 190 16.05 7.69 29.73
CA ASP A 190 15.20 8.85 29.98
C ASP A 190 13.75 8.69 29.44
N TYR A 191 13.47 7.65 28.66
CA TYR A 191 12.23 7.46 27.93
C TYR A 191 11.48 6.21 28.38
N ASP A 192 10.15 6.30 28.35
CA ASP A 192 9.26 5.17 28.65
C ASP A 192 9.01 4.35 27.36
N CYS A 193 8.99 5.03 26.22
CA CYS A 193 8.78 4.39 24.92
C CYS A 193 9.49 5.11 23.76
N LEU A 194 9.72 4.36 22.69
CA LEU A 194 10.03 4.86 21.37
C LEU A 194 8.74 4.85 20.53
N HIS A 195 8.30 6.00 20.04
CA HIS A 195 7.08 6.11 19.24
C HIS A 195 7.38 6.23 17.75
N LEU A 196 6.76 5.37 16.93
CA LEU A 196 6.90 5.40 15.48
C LEU A 196 5.98 6.48 14.89
N LEU A 197 6.57 7.57 14.41
CA LEU A 197 5.86 8.74 13.92
C LEU A 197 6.00 8.85 12.40
N SER A 198 4.89 8.69 11.67
CA SER A 198 4.88 8.79 10.20
C SER A 198 4.49 10.17 9.67
N GLY A 199 4.05 11.10 10.53
CA GLY A 199 3.45 12.38 10.13
C GLY A 199 2.00 12.27 9.64
N GLY A 200 1.44 11.08 9.61
CA GLY A 200 0.02 10.83 9.35
C GLY A 200 -0.85 11.05 10.59
N LYS A 201 -2.15 11.24 10.40
CA LYS A 201 -3.10 11.59 11.47
C LYS A 201 -3.06 10.63 12.67
N ASP A 202 -3.01 9.32 12.44
CA ASP A 202 -3.12 8.31 13.49
C ASP A 202 -1.87 8.29 14.38
N SER A 203 -0.67 8.30 13.80
CA SER A 203 0.57 8.33 14.57
C SER A 203 0.77 9.67 15.28
N THR A 204 0.34 10.78 14.68
CA THR A 204 0.40 12.10 15.29
C THR A 204 -0.57 12.21 16.47
N TYR A 205 -1.82 11.76 16.30
CA TYR A 205 -2.79 11.73 17.40
C TYR A 205 -2.28 10.87 18.58
N ALA A 206 -1.77 9.66 18.28
CA ALA A 206 -1.20 8.80 19.31
C ALA A 206 -0.06 9.51 20.07
N LEU A 207 0.82 10.23 19.36
CA LEU A 207 1.91 11.00 19.98
C LEU A 207 1.40 12.02 21.00
N TYR A 208 0.43 12.87 20.59
CA TYR A 208 -0.15 13.87 21.46
C TYR A 208 -0.80 13.24 22.71
N GLN A 209 -1.53 12.16 22.52
CA GLN A 209 -2.17 11.42 23.64
C GLN A 209 -1.14 10.79 24.59
N LEU A 210 -0.04 10.27 24.08
CA LEU A 210 1.03 9.71 24.92
C LEU A 210 1.66 10.83 25.78
N VAL A 211 2.01 11.96 25.19
CA VAL A 211 2.62 13.09 25.91
C VAL A 211 1.64 13.68 26.93
N ASP A 212 0.37 13.89 26.56
CA ASP A 212 -0.68 14.39 27.48
C ASP A 212 -0.88 13.46 28.70
N ARG A 213 -0.73 12.15 28.50
CA ARG A 213 -0.75 11.15 29.56
C ARG A 213 0.55 11.01 30.35
N GLY A 214 1.52 11.89 30.09
CA GLY A 214 2.78 11.95 30.82
C GLY A 214 3.79 10.86 30.47
N TRP A 215 3.69 10.24 29.28
CA TRP A 215 4.78 9.37 28.77
C TRP A 215 6.00 10.19 28.42
N ARG A 216 7.19 9.68 28.77
CA ARG A 216 8.47 10.21 28.28
C ARG A 216 8.76 9.56 26.95
N VAL A 217 8.52 10.28 25.87
CA VAL A 217 8.53 9.76 24.51
C VAL A 217 9.82 10.16 23.77
N HIS A 218 10.47 9.16 23.15
CA HIS A 218 11.42 9.37 22.06
C HIS A 218 10.72 9.05 20.74
N ALA A 219 10.58 10.00 19.84
CA ALA A 219 9.91 9.78 18.57
C ALA A 219 10.90 9.42 17.45
N LEU A 220 10.54 8.51 16.55
CA LEU A 220 11.37 8.06 15.45
C LEU A 220 10.57 8.00 14.15
N THR A 221 11.11 8.58 13.09
CA THR A 221 10.52 8.57 11.74
C THR A 221 11.49 7.93 10.76
N LEU A 222 11.05 6.90 10.03
CA LEU A 222 11.82 6.39 8.89
C LEU A 222 11.64 7.32 7.69
N ASP A 223 12.70 7.97 7.25
CA ASP A 223 12.74 8.60 5.93
C ASP A 223 13.16 7.53 4.90
N ASN A 224 12.17 6.99 4.24
CA ASN A 224 12.35 5.95 3.23
C ASN A 224 12.66 6.51 1.82
N GLY A 225 12.92 7.82 1.71
CA GLY A 225 13.19 8.52 0.45
C GLY A 225 11.94 8.94 -0.33
N PHE A 226 10.74 8.53 0.10
CA PHE A 226 9.47 8.81 -0.59
C PHE A 226 8.44 9.52 0.30
N ILE A 227 8.82 9.92 1.50
CA ILE A 227 7.94 10.71 2.38
C ILE A 227 7.73 12.11 1.78
N ALA A 228 6.47 12.51 1.61
CA ALA A 228 6.14 13.85 1.15
C ALA A 228 6.69 14.92 2.12
N GLU A 229 7.20 16.02 1.59
CA GLU A 229 7.79 17.09 2.43
C GLU A 229 6.76 17.66 3.42
N GLY A 230 5.48 17.74 3.03
CA GLY A 230 4.40 18.12 3.95
C GLY A 230 4.24 17.20 5.16
N ALA A 231 4.51 15.90 5.01
CA ALA A 231 4.50 14.95 6.13
C ALA A 231 5.70 15.16 7.05
N LYS A 232 6.89 15.41 6.50
CA LYS A 232 8.10 15.76 7.28
C LYS A 232 7.90 17.06 8.06
N GLU A 233 7.25 18.03 7.45
CA GLU A 233 6.93 19.31 8.11
C GLU A 233 5.92 19.13 9.23
N ASN A 234 4.91 18.27 9.06
CA ASN A 234 3.99 17.89 10.13
C ASN A 234 4.74 17.26 11.31
N VAL A 235 5.67 16.35 11.03
CA VAL A 235 6.51 15.74 12.07
C VAL A 235 7.27 16.84 12.83
N ARG A 236 8.01 17.70 12.14
CA ARG A 236 8.81 18.78 12.77
C ARG A 236 7.95 19.69 13.64
N ARG A 237 6.76 20.06 13.15
CA ARG A 237 5.82 20.92 13.88
C ARG A 237 5.29 20.24 15.14
N SER A 238 4.84 18.98 15.04
CA SER A 238 4.35 18.24 16.20
C SER A 238 5.43 18.05 17.27
N ILE A 239 6.66 17.79 16.85
CA ILE A 239 7.81 17.66 17.78
C ILE A 239 8.13 18.98 18.46
N ALA A 240 8.14 20.10 17.73
CA ALA A 240 8.38 21.44 18.29
C ALA A 240 7.26 21.83 19.27
N ASP A 241 6.01 21.56 18.93
CA ASP A 241 4.84 21.83 19.77
C ASP A 241 4.92 21.08 21.11
N LEU A 242 5.32 19.83 21.08
CA LEU A 242 5.37 18.96 22.25
C LEU A 242 6.69 19.05 23.03
N GLY A 243 7.73 19.65 22.44
CA GLY A 243 9.05 19.79 23.06
C GLY A 243 9.74 18.45 23.34
N ILE A 244 9.50 17.43 22.52
CA ILE A 244 10.05 16.07 22.69
C ILE A 244 11.24 15.80 21.78
N THR A 245 11.98 14.74 22.11
CA THR A 245 13.10 14.28 21.29
C THR A 245 12.60 13.47 20.09
N HIS A 246 13.20 13.74 18.93
CA HIS A 246 12.88 13.05 17.68
C HIS A 246 14.13 12.85 16.83
N GLU A 247 14.12 11.77 16.04
CA GLU A 247 15.11 11.55 14.99
C GLU A 247 14.47 11.00 13.70
N PHE A 248 14.99 11.48 12.56
CA PHE A 248 14.77 10.84 11.27
C PHE A 248 15.86 9.80 11.07
N VAL A 249 15.44 8.56 10.79
CA VAL A 249 16.37 7.49 10.42
C VAL A 249 16.19 7.14 8.96
N THR A 250 17.26 6.78 8.29
CA THR A 250 17.25 6.36 6.89
C THR A 250 18.24 5.24 6.66
N THR A 251 18.18 4.60 5.52
CA THR A 251 19.18 3.65 5.03
C THR A 251 19.36 3.80 3.52
N GLU A 252 20.58 3.71 3.05
CA GLU A 252 20.91 3.72 1.62
C GLU A 252 20.33 2.50 0.87
N ALA A 253 20.05 1.42 1.61
CA ALA A 253 19.48 0.19 1.05
C ALA A 253 17.98 0.27 0.70
N MET A 254 17.28 1.40 0.98
CA MET A 254 15.81 1.47 0.82
C MET A 254 15.32 1.07 -0.58
N ASN A 255 16.02 1.49 -1.63
CA ASN A 255 15.63 1.16 -3.01
C ASN A 255 15.72 -0.35 -3.30
N GLU A 256 16.74 -1.02 -2.77
CA GLU A 256 16.91 -2.47 -2.90
C GLU A 256 15.89 -3.24 -2.08
N ILE A 257 15.63 -2.77 -0.85
CA ILE A 257 14.58 -3.30 0.02
C ILE A 257 13.20 -3.18 -0.64
N PHE A 258 12.89 -2.05 -1.27
CA PHE A 258 11.62 -1.89 -1.98
C PHE A 258 11.50 -2.79 -3.20
N ARG A 259 12.59 -2.99 -3.95
CA ARG A 259 12.63 -3.91 -5.09
C ARG A 259 12.40 -5.35 -4.65
N ASP A 260 13.13 -5.82 -3.65
CA ASP A 260 12.96 -7.16 -3.08
C ASP A 260 11.54 -7.37 -2.52
N SER A 261 10.97 -6.35 -1.85
CA SER A 261 9.61 -6.40 -1.33
C SER A 261 8.54 -6.47 -2.43
N LEU A 262 8.75 -5.76 -3.54
CA LEU A 262 7.87 -5.86 -4.72
C LEU A 262 7.96 -7.23 -5.38
N ASP A 263 9.16 -7.77 -5.52
CA ASP A 263 9.39 -9.08 -6.15
C ASP A 263 8.77 -10.22 -5.33
N ARG A 264 8.87 -10.15 -4.00
CA ARG A 264 8.35 -11.21 -3.10
C ARG A 264 6.86 -11.07 -2.81
N TYR A 265 6.36 -9.85 -2.62
CA TYR A 265 5.03 -9.60 -2.03
C TYR A 265 4.12 -8.74 -2.89
N ALA A 266 4.59 -8.28 -4.05
CA ALA A 266 3.89 -7.33 -4.92
C ALA A 266 3.48 -6.01 -4.21
N ASN A 267 4.16 -5.65 -3.13
CA ASN A 267 3.99 -4.37 -2.43
C ASN A 267 5.29 -3.93 -1.73
N VAL A 268 5.43 -2.64 -1.47
CA VAL A 268 6.61 -2.06 -0.79
C VAL A 268 6.47 -2.06 0.74
N CYS A 269 5.25 -2.26 1.26
CA CYS A 269 4.95 -2.07 2.68
C CYS A 269 5.69 -3.06 3.57
N ASN A 270 5.82 -4.33 3.14
CA ASN A 270 6.51 -5.35 3.93
C ASN A 270 7.98 -4.97 4.18
N GLY A 271 8.70 -4.57 3.15
CA GLY A 271 10.09 -4.09 3.29
C GLY A 271 10.18 -2.83 4.16
N CYS A 272 9.28 -1.86 3.94
CA CYS A 272 9.23 -0.63 4.73
C CYS A 272 8.97 -0.89 6.22
N TYR A 273 7.97 -1.72 6.56
CA TYR A 273 7.65 -2.06 7.95
C TYR A 273 8.79 -2.82 8.62
N LYS A 274 9.40 -3.78 7.94
CA LYS A 274 10.53 -4.52 8.50
C LYS A 274 11.71 -3.60 8.76
N THR A 275 12.00 -2.68 7.85
CA THR A 275 13.06 -1.68 8.00
C THR A 275 12.84 -0.83 9.24
N ILE A 276 11.65 -0.19 9.38
CA ILE A 276 11.39 0.69 10.52
C ILE A 276 11.41 -0.08 11.85
N TYR A 277 10.89 -1.31 11.89
CA TYR A 277 10.91 -2.11 13.11
C TYR A 277 12.33 -2.54 13.49
N THR A 278 13.15 -2.93 12.51
CA THR A 278 14.56 -3.29 12.75
C THR A 278 15.35 -2.10 13.31
N LEU A 279 15.23 -0.94 12.69
CA LEU A 279 15.90 0.28 13.15
C LEU A 279 15.39 0.73 14.53
N ALA A 280 14.06 0.66 14.75
CA ALA A 280 13.45 1.05 16.02
C ALA A 280 13.83 0.13 17.18
N VAL A 281 13.90 -1.19 16.97
CA VAL A 281 14.33 -2.15 17.99
C VAL A 281 15.79 -1.91 18.36
N ALA A 282 16.68 -1.75 17.37
CA ALA A 282 18.08 -1.45 17.63
C ALA A 282 18.23 -0.13 18.42
N ARG A 283 17.50 0.92 18.01
CA ARG A 283 17.56 2.21 18.68
C ARG A 283 16.97 2.19 20.09
N ALA A 284 15.85 1.50 20.28
CA ALA A 284 15.26 1.34 21.62
C ALA A 284 16.22 0.59 22.57
N HIS A 285 16.91 -0.44 22.06
CA HIS A 285 17.92 -1.16 22.85
C HIS A 285 19.07 -0.25 23.26
N GLU A 286 19.63 0.53 22.33
CA GLU A 286 20.72 1.49 22.58
C GLU A 286 20.34 2.52 23.66
N LEU A 287 19.12 3.01 23.62
CA LEU A 287 18.61 4.03 24.55
C LEU A 287 18.05 3.46 25.86
N GLY A 288 18.06 2.14 26.03
CA GLY A 288 17.49 1.46 27.20
C GLY A 288 15.96 1.62 27.31
N ILE A 289 15.27 1.78 26.19
CA ILE A 289 13.82 1.97 26.09
C ILE A 289 13.14 0.60 26.07
N PRO A 290 12.18 0.31 26.96
CA PRO A 290 11.56 -1.00 27.09
C PRO A 290 10.44 -1.28 26.11
N ALA A 291 9.95 -0.28 25.36
CA ALA A 291 8.81 -0.45 24.48
C ALA A 291 8.86 0.43 23.23
N ILE A 292 8.29 -0.09 22.14
CA ILE A 292 7.99 0.63 20.92
C ILE A 292 6.47 0.80 20.83
N VAL A 293 6.01 2.05 20.71
CA VAL A 293 4.58 2.36 20.52
C VAL A 293 4.28 2.59 19.06
N THR A 294 3.26 1.89 18.54
CA THR A 294 2.79 2.05 17.16
C THR A 294 1.45 2.78 17.11
N GLY A 295 1.26 3.60 16.07
CA GLY A 295 0.00 4.27 15.75
C GLY A 295 -0.84 3.51 14.73
N LEU A 296 -0.77 2.18 14.69
CA LEU A 296 -1.62 1.36 13.81
C LEU A 296 -3.08 1.46 14.25
N SER A 297 -3.97 1.80 13.32
CA SER A 297 -5.41 1.87 13.60
C SER A 297 -6.02 0.50 13.89
N ARG A 298 -7.19 0.46 14.53
CA ARG A 298 -7.92 -0.79 14.79
C ARG A 298 -8.18 -1.59 13.52
N GLY A 299 -8.52 -0.93 12.41
CA GLY A 299 -8.69 -1.61 11.11
C GLY A 299 -7.43 -2.31 10.62
N GLN A 300 -6.27 -1.67 10.77
CA GLN A 300 -4.98 -2.27 10.41
C GLN A 300 -4.63 -3.47 11.31
N PHE A 301 -5.08 -3.51 12.55
CA PHE A 301 -4.93 -4.70 13.39
C PHE A 301 -5.71 -5.90 12.86
N PHE A 302 -6.95 -5.68 12.43
CA PHE A 302 -7.76 -6.76 11.85
C PHE A 302 -7.13 -7.33 10.60
N GLU A 303 -6.53 -6.49 9.75
CA GLU A 303 -5.85 -6.95 8.54
C GLU A 303 -4.52 -7.68 8.82
N THR A 304 -3.73 -7.17 9.77
CA THR A 304 -2.33 -7.59 9.90
C THR A 304 -2.07 -8.55 11.05
N ARG A 305 -2.96 -8.64 12.05
CA ARG A 305 -2.71 -9.37 13.29
C ARG A 305 -3.86 -10.25 13.76
N LEU A 306 -5.10 -9.84 13.48
CA LEU A 306 -6.27 -10.63 13.83
C LEU A 306 -6.71 -11.39 12.56
N VAL A 307 -6.04 -12.51 12.28
CA VAL A 307 -6.34 -13.32 11.10
C VAL A 307 -7.74 -13.91 11.25
N PRO A 308 -8.59 -13.91 10.22
CA PRO A 308 -9.98 -14.36 10.31
C PRO A 308 -10.17 -15.72 11.00
N HIS A 309 -9.27 -16.67 10.78
CA HIS A 309 -9.33 -18.01 11.41
C HIS A 309 -9.12 -18.00 12.94
N GLN A 310 -8.60 -16.93 13.55
CA GLN A 310 -8.53 -16.81 15.01
C GLN A 310 -9.90 -16.56 15.65
N PHE A 311 -10.88 -16.15 14.85
CA PHE A 311 -12.26 -15.93 15.28
C PHE A 311 -13.17 -17.16 15.00
N GLU A 312 -12.66 -18.17 14.30
CA GLU A 312 -13.37 -19.40 14.01
C GLU A 312 -13.26 -20.45 15.15
N GLU A 313 -12.32 -20.25 16.07
CA GLU A 313 -12.16 -21.12 17.23
C GLU A 313 -13.23 -20.82 18.30
N GLU A 314 -13.83 -21.87 18.85
CA GLU A 314 -14.87 -21.78 19.88
C GLU A 314 -14.43 -21.07 21.18
N ARG A 315 -13.15 -20.75 21.31
CA ARG A 315 -12.56 -20.05 22.46
C ARG A 315 -11.58 -18.98 21.99
N PHE A 316 -12.06 -17.74 22.05
CA PHE A 316 -11.21 -16.57 21.88
C PHE A 316 -10.38 -16.35 23.16
N ASP A 317 -9.05 -16.44 23.05
CA ASP A 317 -8.11 -16.17 24.13
C ASP A 317 -7.23 -14.96 23.77
N PRO A 318 -7.46 -13.76 24.35
CA PRO A 318 -6.62 -12.58 24.11
C PRO A 318 -5.14 -12.80 24.34
N ALA A 319 -4.77 -13.62 25.33
CA ALA A 319 -3.37 -13.94 25.59
C ALA A 319 -2.76 -14.86 24.52
N ALA A 320 -3.56 -15.72 23.90
CA ALA A 320 -3.12 -16.53 22.76
C ALA A 320 -2.81 -15.64 21.57
N ILE A 321 -3.62 -14.61 21.30
CA ILE A 321 -3.36 -13.63 20.24
C ILE A 321 -2.01 -12.94 20.47
N ASP A 322 -1.77 -12.44 21.68
CA ASP A 322 -0.52 -11.75 22.01
C ASP A 322 0.70 -12.67 21.82
N ARG A 323 0.61 -13.95 22.21
CA ARG A 323 1.67 -14.95 21.95
C ARG A 323 1.88 -15.20 20.44
N THR A 324 0.80 -15.33 19.69
CA THR A 324 0.86 -15.54 18.24
C THR A 324 1.49 -14.34 17.53
N VAL A 325 1.12 -13.12 17.92
CA VAL A 325 1.69 -11.88 17.37
C VAL A 325 3.20 -11.81 17.68
N LEU A 326 3.62 -12.15 18.90
CA LEU A 326 5.04 -12.17 19.26
C LEU A 326 5.80 -13.22 18.43
N GLN A 327 5.25 -14.41 18.28
CA GLN A 327 5.87 -15.47 17.48
C GLN A 327 5.95 -15.09 16.00
N ALA A 328 4.92 -14.46 15.46
CA ALA A 328 4.92 -13.94 14.09
C ALA A 328 5.99 -12.86 13.89
N ARG A 329 6.22 -11.97 14.86
CA ARG A 329 7.30 -10.98 14.83
C ARG A 329 8.68 -11.63 14.82
N ARG A 330 8.90 -12.66 15.64
CA ARG A 330 10.15 -13.42 15.63
C ARG A 330 10.41 -14.03 14.26
N THR A 331 9.43 -14.76 13.72
CA THR A 331 9.52 -15.34 12.38
C THR A 331 9.79 -14.27 11.31
N TYR A 332 9.11 -13.14 11.39
CA TYR A 332 9.23 -12.03 10.44
C TYR A 332 10.66 -11.45 10.41
N HIS A 333 11.27 -11.22 11.58
CA HIS A 333 12.65 -10.71 11.65
C HIS A 333 13.70 -11.72 11.26
N HIS A 334 13.45 -13.02 11.42
CA HIS A 334 14.36 -14.09 11.00
C HIS A 334 14.17 -14.55 9.55
N THR A 335 13.10 -14.12 8.86
CA THR A 335 12.91 -14.43 7.44
C THR A 335 13.93 -13.67 6.60
N ARG A 336 14.74 -14.37 5.80
CA ARG A 336 15.76 -13.77 4.96
C ARG A 336 15.16 -12.99 3.80
N ASP A 337 15.56 -11.74 3.69
CA ASP A 337 15.17 -10.78 2.66
C ASP A 337 16.21 -9.64 2.60
N ALA A 338 16.01 -8.65 1.75
CA ALA A 338 16.93 -7.53 1.63
C ALA A 338 17.15 -6.76 2.94
N VAL A 339 16.16 -6.72 3.85
CA VAL A 339 16.33 -6.07 5.16
C VAL A 339 17.34 -6.84 6.00
N THR A 340 17.22 -8.17 6.09
CA THR A 340 18.14 -9.02 6.83
C THR A 340 19.56 -9.00 6.26
N ASP A 341 19.67 -8.89 4.95
CA ASP A 341 20.96 -8.98 4.27
C ASP A 341 21.71 -7.63 4.22
N LEU A 342 21.00 -6.50 4.26
CA LEU A 342 21.56 -5.16 4.01
C LEU A 342 21.60 -4.25 5.24
N LEU A 343 20.77 -4.49 6.28
CA LEU A 343 20.78 -3.65 7.48
C LEU A 343 21.70 -4.24 8.57
N PRO A 344 22.76 -3.52 8.96
CA PRO A 344 23.61 -3.95 10.06
C PRO A 344 22.86 -4.12 11.40
N GLN A 345 21.79 -3.34 11.60
CA GLN A 345 20.95 -3.40 12.81
C GLN A 345 20.22 -4.73 12.95
N GLN A 346 20.11 -5.50 11.87
CA GLN A 346 19.52 -6.84 11.90
C GLN A 346 20.27 -7.80 12.86
N ALA A 347 21.57 -7.60 13.04
CA ALA A 347 22.40 -8.42 13.93
C ALA A 347 21.87 -8.48 15.38
N ILE A 348 21.05 -7.52 15.82
CA ILE A 348 20.46 -7.53 17.18
C ILE A 348 19.50 -8.71 17.39
N PHE A 349 18.85 -9.20 16.33
CA PHE A 349 17.94 -10.35 16.38
C PHE A 349 18.66 -11.69 16.31
N GLU A 350 19.95 -11.69 15.98
CA GLU A 350 20.78 -12.89 15.79
C GLU A 350 21.68 -13.16 16.99
N ARG A 351 21.58 -12.34 18.02
CA ARG A 351 22.40 -12.47 19.24
C ARG A 351 21.91 -13.64 20.09
N ASP A 352 22.80 -14.58 20.39
CA ASP A 352 22.51 -15.74 21.25
C ASP A 352 22.31 -15.37 22.74
N ASP A 353 22.87 -14.23 23.17
CA ASP A 353 22.84 -13.75 24.55
C ASP A 353 21.64 -12.81 24.83
N LEU A 354 20.82 -12.50 23.82
CA LEU A 354 19.77 -11.49 23.91
C LEU A 354 18.50 -11.90 23.13
N ASP A 355 17.41 -12.13 23.83
CA ASP A 355 16.07 -12.16 23.20
C ASP A 355 15.47 -10.73 23.18
N VAL A 356 15.90 -9.93 22.22
CA VAL A 356 15.53 -8.51 22.13
C VAL A 356 14.03 -8.29 22.06
N LEU A 357 13.25 -9.19 21.44
CA LEU A 357 11.79 -9.09 21.34
C LEU A 357 11.05 -9.46 22.64
N SER A 358 11.75 -10.04 23.61
CA SER A 358 11.26 -10.20 24.98
C SER A 358 11.63 -9.01 25.89
N GLU A 359 12.73 -8.30 25.56
CA GLU A 359 13.15 -7.11 26.30
C GLU A 359 12.39 -5.86 25.84
N ILE A 360 12.14 -5.69 24.54
CA ILE A 360 11.48 -4.53 23.94
C ILE A 360 10.08 -4.94 23.45
N GLU A 361 9.09 -4.47 24.14
CA GLU A 361 7.69 -4.77 23.84
C GLU A 361 7.12 -3.84 22.78
N PHE A 362 6.14 -4.33 22.04
CA PHE A 362 5.39 -3.49 21.11
C PHE A 362 4.01 -3.19 21.70
N VAL A 363 3.76 -1.91 21.90
CA VAL A 363 2.49 -1.39 22.41
C VAL A 363 1.72 -0.76 21.26
N ASP A 364 0.59 -1.31 20.94
CA ASP A 364 -0.28 -0.79 19.90
C ASP A 364 -1.26 0.21 20.52
N PHE A 365 -1.04 1.50 20.29
CA PHE A 365 -1.79 2.58 20.96
C PHE A 365 -3.31 2.41 20.83
N TYR A 366 -3.82 2.10 19.64
CA TYR A 366 -5.26 1.97 19.39
C TYR A 366 -5.89 0.69 19.96
N ARG A 367 -5.10 -0.20 20.54
CA ARG A 367 -5.62 -1.27 21.39
C ARG A 367 -6.27 -0.70 22.66
N TYR A 368 -5.76 0.42 23.15
CA TYR A 368 -6.15 1.06 24.41
C TYR A 368 -7.08 2.26 24.22
N VAL A 369 -6.94 2.97 23.12
CA VAL A 369 -7.69 4.20 22.84
C VAL A 369 -8.56 3.98 21.61
N ASP A 370 -9.85 4.21 21.77
CA ASP A 370 -10.79 4.26 20.67
C ASP A 370 -10.96 5.70 20.21
N VAL A 371 -10.89 5.92 18.89
CA VAL A 371 -11.18 7.23 18.31
C VAL A 371 -12.53 7.12 17.62
N PRO A 372 -13.55 7.86 18.06
CA PRO A 372 -14.82 7.92 17.38
C PRO A 372 -14.63 8.35 15.92
N LEU A 373 -15.37 7.75 14.99
CA LEU A 373 -15.34 8.11 13.56
C LEU A 373 -15.82 9.53 13.27
N THR A 374 -16.32 10.22 14.30
CA THR A 374 -16.94 11.56 14.21
C THR A 374 -16.03 12.70 14.67
N ASP A 375 -14.81 12.42 15.12
CA ASP A 375 -13.87 13.45 15.61
C ASP A 375 -12.71 13.70 14.63
#